data_8bfdd5519a0a272b3f8c78e81c9420c5
#
_entry.id   8bfdd5519a0a272b3f8c78e81c9420c5
#
_cell.length_a   1.000
_cell.length_b   1.000
_cell.length_c   1.000
_cell.angle_alpha   90.00
_cell.angle_beta   90.00
_cell.angle_gamma   90.00
#
_symmetry.space_group_name_H-M   'P 1'
#
loop_
_entity.id
_entity.type
_entity.pdbx_description
1 polymer ?
#
loop_
_entity_poly.entity_id
_entity_poly.type
_entity_poly.pdbx_seq_one_letter_code
_entity_poly.pdbx_strand_id
1 'polypeptide(L)'
;MTFFFFAADTYMDSVLYQLQFSLSITGPICLMLVLGVIFKRFGLINDNFIEIGSKLVFKVTLPAMLFVSIVASEHDFSAASGFINYGVVASILFFIFTYMSVSVLFKSSPDQGVLIQGGFRANTGIIGIAYVANAYGSQGVALAALYVAITTFIYNVQAVICLSPKGATSASQAAKMMGRTLTKNPLIISIVLGMLFYLLSIPVPNVVIDAGNYLSKMTLPLALLCTGGSLDFSLMRKEKGPSWFASSYKLIVAPVLITLGAYFVGFRGIELGILFFMNASPVAAASYVMARSMGGNAVLAANIIALTTVLSTVTCTFGIVVLKSYGLI
;
A
#
# COMPACT_ATOMS: atom_id res chain seq x y z
N MET A 1 42.96 -20.86 8.03
CA MET A 1 41.97 -21.32 7.04
C MET A 1 40.61 -21.70 7.70
N THR A 2 40.58 -22.32 8.86
CA THR A 2 39.35 -22.72 9.62
C THR A 2 38.50 -21.52 10.09
N PHE A 3 39.07 -20.40 10.43
CA PHE A 3 38.35 -19.21 10.89
C PHE A 3 37.49 -18.53 9.78
N PHE A 4 37.96 -18.61 8.54
CA PHE A 4 37.23 -18.11 7.37
C PHE A 4 35.99 -18.97 7.02
N PHE A 5 36.07 -20.27 7.22
CA PHE A 5 34.94 -21.18 7.00
C PHE A 5 33.87 -20.99 8.06
N PHE A 6 34.23 -20.86 9.34
CA PHE A 6 33.28 -20.62 10.43
C PHE A 6 32.54 -19.27 10.30
N ALA A 7 33.23 -18.23 9.86
CA ALA A 7 32.62 -16.93 9.62
C ALA A 7 31.70 -16.96 8.39
N ALA A 8 32.02 -17.73 7.36
CA ALA A 8 31.19 -17.90 6.16
C ALA A 8 29.90 -18.70 6.47
N ASP A 9 29.99 -19.74 7.28
CA ASP A 9 28.83 -20.55 7.70
C ASP A 9 27.86 -19.72 8.56
N THR A 10 28.38 -18.97 9.55
CA THR A 10 27.57 -18.10 10.40
C THR A 10 26.90 -16.97 9.61
N TYR A 11 27.58 -16.43 8.60
CA TYR A 11 27.03 -15.40 7.72
C TYR A 11 25.98 -15.99 6.78
N MET A 12 26.21 -17.18 6.26
CA MET A 12 25.27 -17.90 5.39
C MET A 12 23.98 -18.26 6.14
N ASP A 13 24.09 -18.75 7.38
CA ASP A 13 22.95 -19.04 8.26
C ASP A 13 22.14 -17.76 8.58
N SER A 14 22.79 -16.64 8.81
CA SER A 14 22.16 -15.35 9.03
C SER A 14 21.37 -14.89 7.79
N VAL A 15 21.96 -14.98 6.59
CA VAL A 15 21.29 -14.60 5.34
C VAL A 15 20.11 -15.53 5.03
N LEU A 16 20.24 -16.84 5.26
CA LEU A 16 19.14 -17.79 5.09
C LEU A 16 17.98 -17.49 6.03
N TYR A 17 18.25 -17.19 7.30
CA TYR A 17 17.25 -16.81 8.27
C TYR A 17 16.50 -15.52 7.84
N GLN A 18 17.22 -14.52 7.35
CA GLN A 18 16.62 -13.27 6.87
C GLN A 18 15.77 -13.48 5.62
N LEU A 19 16.21 -14.34 4.71
CA LEU A 19 15.44 -14.73 3.54
C LEU A 19 14.17 -15.49 3.93
N GLN A 20 14.26 -16.44 4.86
CA GLN A 20 13.08 -17.15 5.37
C GLN A 20 12.09 -16.21 6.01
N PHE A 21 12.56 -15.29 6.86
CA PHE A 21 11.72 -14.25 7.47
C PHE A 21 11.05 -13.37 6.39
N SER A 22 11.81 -12.91 5.40
CA SER A 22 11.27 -12.09 4.32
C SER A 22 10.23 -12.85 3.49
N LEU A 23 10.52 -14.11 3.16
CA LEU A 23 9.60 -14.97 2.40
C LEU A 23 8.34 -15.34 3.21
N SER A 24 8.43 -15.41 4.54
CA SER A 24 7.23 -15.63 5.37
C SER A 24 6.25 -14.47 5.29
N ILE A 25 6.73 -13.25 5.05
CA ILE A 25 5.89 -12.05 4.88
C ILE A 25 5.38 -11.93 3.45
N THR A 26 6.27 -12.03 2.46
CA THR A 26 5.93 -11.75 1.05
C THR A 26 5.42 -12.97 0.29
N GLY A 27 5.84 -14.16 0.68
CA GLY A 27 5.50 -15.44 0.02
C GLY A 27 3.99 -15.72 -0.03
N PRO A 28 3.26 -15.66 1.09
CA PRO A 28 1.81 -15.86 1.08
C PRO A 28 1.08 -14.88 0.15
N ILE A 29 1.53 -13.62 0.12
CA ILE A 29 0.96 -12.59 -0.76
C ILE A 29 1.21 -12.93 -2.23
N CYS A 30 2.45 -13.31 -2.56
CA CYS A 30 2.83 -13.74 -3.89
C CYS A 30 1.99 -14.95 -4.35
N LEU A 31 1.89 -15.97 -3.50
CA LEU A 31 1.09 -17.16 -3.79
C LEU A 31 -0.38 -16.83 -4.04
N MET A 32 -0.98 -15.99 -3.23
CA MET A 32 -2.38 -15.56 -3.41
C MET A 32 -2.59 -14.77 -4.70
N LEU A 33 -1.65 -13.90 -5.08
CA LEU A 33 -1.68 -13.19 -6.36
C LEU A 33 -1.58 -14.17 -7.53
N VAL A 34 -0.65 -15.13 -7.47
CA VAL A 34 -0.49 -16.17 -8.50
C VAL A 34 -1.73 -17.04 -8.59
N LEU A 35 -2.30 -17.46 -7.47
CA LEU A 35 -3.57 -18.22 -7.44
C LEU A 35 -4.71 -17.43 -8.10
N GLY A 36 -4.80 -16.11 -7.87
CA GLY A 36 -5.78 -15.25 -8.55
C GLY A 36 -5.64 -15.28 -10.08
N VAL A 37 -4.41 -15.20 -10.59
CA VAL A 37 -4.12 -15.33 -12.03
C VAL A 37 -4.53 -16.72 -12.55
N ILE A 38 -4.14 -17.78 -11.82
CA ILE A 38 -4.41 -19.17 -12.18
C ILE A 38 -5.93 -19.41 -12.20
N PHE A 39 -6.66 -19.03 -11.17
CA PHE A 39 -8.11 -19.23 -11.08
C PHE A 39 -8.86 -18.50 -12.19
N LYS A 40 -8.43 -17.29 -12.55
CA LYS A 40 -8.99 -16.60 -13.70
C LYS A 40 -8.71 -17.33 -15.02
N ARG A 41 -7.49 -17.82 -15.20
CA ARG A 41 -7.09 -18.53 -16.42
C ARG A 41 -7.85 -19.85 -16.59
N PHE A 42 -8.16 -20.54 -15.49
CA PHE A 42 -8.96 -21.76 -15.51
C PHE A 42 -10.48 -21.52 -15.47
N GLY A 43 -10.93 -20.26 -15.44
CA GLY A 43 -12.34 -19.92 -15.43
C GLY A 43 -13.06 -20.14 -14.08
N LEU A 44 -12.30 -20.45 -13.00
CA LEU A 44 -12.88 -20.57 -11.65
C LEU A 44 -13.38 -19.22 -11.11
N ILE A 45 -12.72 -18.14 -11.49
CA ILE A 45 -13.15 -16.76 -11.25
C ILE A 45 -13.17 -16.00 -12.56
N ASN A 46 -14.07 -15.05 -12.68
CA ASN A 46 -14.22 -14.20 -13.86
C ASN A 46 -14.20 -12.71 -13.48
N ASP A 47 -14.28 -11.83 -14.46
CA ASP A 47 -14.23 -10.38 -14.21
C ASP A 47 -15.38 -9.88 -13.32
N ASN A 48 -16.57 -10.49 -13.40
CA ASN A 48 -17.67 -10.17 -12.53
C ASN A 48 -17.39 -10.57 -11.06
N PHE A 49 -16.83 -11.76 -10.82
CA PHE A 49 -16.38 -12.17 -9.49
C PHE A 49 -15.33 -11.21 -8.93
N ILE A 50 -14.34 -10.83 -9.73
CA ILE A 50 -13.26 -9.91 -9.34
C ILE A 50 -13.85 -8.55 -8.98
N GLU A 51 -14.81 -8.05 -9.75
CA GLU A 51 -15.46 -6.77 -9.47
C GLU A 51 -16.28 -6.82 -8.18
N ILE A 52 -17.12 -7.83 -8.02
CA ILE A 52 -17.97 -8.00 -6.82
C ILE A 52 -17.11 -8.28 -5.58
N GLY A 53 -16.14 -9.17 -5.68
CA GLY A 53 -15.20 -9.49 -4.61
C GLY A 53 -14.40 -8.27 -4.16
N SER A 54 -13.87 -7.48 -5.09
CA SER A 54 -13.17 -6.23 -4.77
C SER A 54 -14.10 -5.20 -4.10
N LYS A 55 -15.37 -5.09 -4.54
CA LYS A 55 -16.37 -4.24 -3.88
C LYS A 55 -16.68 -4.71 -2.47
N LEU A 56 -16.80 -6.03 -2.25
CA LEU A 56 -17.05 -6.62 -0.94
C LEU A 56 -15.88 -6.36 0.01
N VAL A 57 -14.66 -6.56 -0.48
CA VAL A 57 -13.44 -6.25 0.28
C VAL A 57 -13.45 -4.79 0.71
N PHE A 58 -13.59 -3.87 -0.23
CA PHE A 58 -13.43 -2.44 0.05
C PHE A 58 -14.58 -1.86 0.90
N LYS A 59 -15.81 -2.37 0.74
CA LYS A 59 -16.99 -1.82 1.42
C LYS A 59 -17.33 -2.50 2.74
N VAL A 60 -16.87 -3.75 2.95
CA VAL A 60 -17.31 -4.56 4.09
C VAL A 60 -16.15 -5.16 4.85
N THR A 61 -15.37 -6.06 4.21
CA THR A 61 -14.42 -6.88 4.98
C THR A 61 -13.20 -6.10 5.44
N LEU A 62 -12.64 -5.22 4.62
CA LEU A 62 -11.51 -4.38 5.01
C LEU A 62 -11.92 -3.33 6.07
N PRO A 63 -13.05 -2.61 5.95
CA PRO A 63 -13.59 -1.81 7.06
C PRO A 63 -13.76 -2.58 8.36
N ALA A 64 -14.33 -3.79 8.31
CA ALA A 64 -14.50 -4.63 9.50
C ALA A 64 -13.13 -5.01 10.11
N MET A 65 -12.16 -5.40 9.29
CA MET A 65 -10.80 -5.71 9.75
C MET A 65 -10.14 -4.53 10.46
N LEU A 66 -10.23 -3.32 9.89
CA LEU A 66 -9.63 -2.12 10.47
C LEU A 66 -10.33 -1.73 11.78
N PHE A 67 -11.66 -1.77 11.81
CA PHE A 67 -12.44 -1.50 13.03
C PHE A 67 -12.07 -2.45 14.16
N VAL A 68 -12.13 -3.76 13.93
CA VAL A 68 -11.81 -4.77 14.94
C VAL A 68 -10.37 -4.66 15.41
N SER A 69 -9.40 -4.44 14.51
CA SER A 69 -8.00 -4.26 14.87
C SER A 69 -7.77 -3.05 15.77
N ILE A 70 -8.48 -1.94 15.56
CA ILE A 70 -8.36 -0.74 16.39
C ILE A 70 -9.01 -0.96 17.74
N VAL A 71 -10.24 -1.48 17.78
CA VAL A 71 -10.99 -1.68 19.05
C VAL A 71 -10.31 -2.72 19.94
N ALA A 72 -9.72 -3.77 19.35
CA ALA A 72 -8.97 -4.81 20.09
C ALA A 72 -7.51 -4.45 20.36
N SER A 73 -7.07 -3.24 20.00
CA SER A 73 -5.66 -2.82 20.20
C SER A 73 -5.39 -2.46 21.66
N GLU A 74 -4.29 -3.02 22.17
CA GLU A 74 -3.72 -2.60 23.48
C GLU A 74 -2.69 -1.45 23.32
N HIS A 75 -2.50 -0.94 22.10
CA HIS A 75 -1.50 0.07 21.79
C HIS A 75 -1.97 1.47 22.20
N ASP A 76 -1.08 2.22 22.86
CA ASP A 76 -1.30 3.65 23.11
C ASP A 76 -1.09 4.44 21.81
N PHE A 77 -2.19 4.81 21.15
CA PHE A 77 -2.15 5.60 19.93
C PHE A 77 -1.66 7.03 20.12
N SER A 78 -1.54 7.53 21.35
CA SER A 78 -0.98 8.86 21.63
C SER A 78 0.49 8.94 21.21
N ALA A 79 1.23 7.85 21.40
CA ALA A 79 2.63 7.73 20.99
C ALA A 79 2.80 7.67 19.45
N ALA A 80 1.75 7.29 18.70
CA ALA A 80 1.82 7.16 17.26
C ALA A 80 1.82 8.51 16.49
N SER A 81 1.62 9.63 17.18
CA SER A 81 1.52 10.95 16.53
C SER A 81 2.78 11.32 15.76
N GLY A 82 3.98 11.03 16.29
CA GLY A 82 5.25 11.29 15.63
C GLY A 82 5.40 10.52 14.33
N PHE A 83 5.10 9.23 14.37
CA PHE A 83 5.10 8.33 13.22
C PHE A 83 4.13 8.79 12.11
N ILE A 84 2.89 9.17 12.48
CA ILE A 84 1.89 9.63 11.54
C ILE A 84 2.30 10.96 10.91
N ASN A 85 2.76 11.92 11.71
CA ASN A 85 3.22 13.22 11.23
C ASN A 85 4.39 13.08 10.26
N TYR A 86 5.37 12.22 10.58
CA TYR A 86 6.45 11.91 9.67
C TYR A 86 5.93 11.36 8.34
N GLY A 87 5.05 10.37 8.39
CA GLY A 87 4.47 9.75 7.19
C GLY A 87 3.72 10.74 6.29
N VAL A 88 2.99 11.69 6.89
CA VAL A 88 2.30 12.78 6.19
C VAL A 88 3.32 13.68 5.47
N VAL A 89 4.29 14.19 6.21
CA VAL A 89 5.32 15.09 5.66
C VAL A 89 6.13 14.40 4.56
N ALA A 90 6.55 13.16 4.81
CA ALA A 90 7.30 12.37 3.83
C ALA A 90 6.48 12.12 2.55
N SER A 91 5.19 11.80 2.66
CA SER A 91 4.30 11.63 1.50
C SER A 91 4.13 12.90 0.68
N ILE A 92 4.04 14.06 1.35
CA ILE A 92 3.93 15.35 0.66
C ILE A 92 5.23 15.70 -0.03
N LEU A 93 6.37 15.58 0.65
CA LEU A 93 7.68 15.86 0.09
C LEU A 93 8.00 14.93 -1.07
N PHE A 94 7.67 13.63 -0.95
CA PHE A 94 7.89 12.68 -2.02
C PHE A 94 6.99 12.94 -3.24
N PHE A 95 5.75 13.38 -3.03
CA PHE A 95 4.89 13.86 -4.12
C PHE A 95 5.51 15.05 -4.85
N ILE A 96 5.98 16.07 -4.14
CA ILE A 96 6.64 17.24 -4.73
C ILE A 96 7.87 16.82 -5.51
N PHE A 97 8.71 15.95 -4.95
CA PHE A 97 9.90 15.42 -5.61
C PHE A 97 9.55 14.67 -6.91
N THR A 98 8.54 13.78 -6.87
CA THR A 98 8.08 13.04 -8.05
C THR A 98 7.48 14.00 -9.10
N TYR A 99 6.69 14.98 -8.65
CA TYR A 99 6.12 16.01 -9.55
C TYR A 99 7.20 16.79 -10.27
N MET A 100 8.21 17.29 -9.56
CA MET A 100 9.34 18.02 -10.15
C MET A 100 10.13 17.14 -11.12
N SER A 101 10.47 15.92 -10.72
CA SER A 101 11.21 14.98 -11.57
C SER A 101 10.50 14.67 -12.87
N VAL A 102 9.20 14.36 -12.83
CA VAL A 102 8.40 14.08 -14.02
C VAL A 102 8.25 15.34 -14.89
N SER A 103 8.05 16.51 -14.27
CA SER A 103 7.91 17.77 -15.00
C SER A 103 9.17 18.14 -15.78
N VAL A 104 10.35 17.75 -15.29
CA VAL A 104 11.63 18.00 -15.97
C VAL A 104 11.90 16.91 -17.02
N LEU A 105 11.80 15.64 -16.65
CA LEU A 105 12.21 14.50 -17.50
C LEU A 105 11.18 14.20 -18.62
N PHE A 106 9.90 14.47 -18.38
CA PHE A 106 8.80 14.20 -19.31
C PHE A 106 8.05 15.48 -19.71
N LYS A 107 8.78 16.59 -19.87
CA LYS A 107 8.23 17.95 -20.10
C LYS A 107 7.18 18.02 -21.21
N SER A 108 7.35 17.27 -22.29
CA SER A 108 6.45 17.27 -23.46
C SER A 108 5.42 16.11 -23.46
N SER A 109 5.41 15.29 -22.43
CA SER A 109 4.48 14.16 -22.37
C SER A 109 3.09 14.62 -21.94
N PRO A 110 2.02 14.18 -22.63
CA PRO A 110 0.65 14.39 -22.17
C PRO A 110 0.32 13.55 -20.93
N ASP A 111 1.13 12.54 -20.63
CA ASP A 111 0.89 11.56 -19.58
C ASP A 111 1.54 11.90 -18.23
N GLN A 112 2.07 13.14 -18.08
CA GLN A 112 2.74 13.58 -16.85
C GLN A 112 1.94 13.25 -15.59
N GLY A 113 0.64 13.55 -15.57
CA GLY A 113 -0.22 13.31 -14.40
C GLY A 113 -0.29 11.84 -14.00
N VAL A 114 -0.36 10.94 -14.98
CA VAL A 114 -0.38 9.49 -14.75
C VAL A 114 0.97 8.98 -14.25
N LEU A 115 2.07 9.50 -14.79
CA LEU A 115 3.43 9.16 -14.33
C LEU A 115 3.69 9.62 -12.90
N ILE A 116 3.27 10.85 -12.58
CA ILE A 116 3.37 11.39 -11.22
C ILE A 116 2.57 10.49 -10.26
N GLN A 117 1.29 10.22 -10.59
CA GLN A 117 0.44 9.38 -9.77
C GLN A 117 1.02 7.97 -9.59
N GLY A 118 1.54 7.37 -10.65
CA GLY A 118 2.18 6.06 -10.62
C GLY A 118 3.47 6.04 -9.78
N GLY A 119 4.18 7.16 -9.70
CA GLY A 119 5.41 7.26 -8.92
C GLY A 119 5.19 7.36 -7.40
N PHE A 120 4.12 8.04 -6.94
CA PHE A 120 3.94 8.27 -5.50
C PHE A 120 2.85 7.40 -4.86
N ARG A 121 1.75 7.09 -5.56
CA ARG A 121 0.54 6.53 -4.95
C ARG A 121 0.67 5.05 -4.62
N ALA A 122 0.74 4.72 -3.33
CA ALA A 122 0.86 3.37 -2.83
C ALA A 122 -0.50 2.67 -2.63
N ASN A 123 -0.53 1.34 -2.78
CA ASN A 123 -1.66 0.48 -2.40
C ASN A 123 -1.57 0.13 -0.91
N THR A 124 -1.68 1.15 -0.06
CA THR A 124 -1.56 1.00 1.39
C THR A 124 -2.71 0.18 1.98
N GLY A 125 -3.93 0.32 1.44
CA GLY A 125 -5.14 -0.30 1.99
C GLY A 125 -5.28 -1.81 1.73
N ILE A 126 -4.60 -2.38 0.75
CA ILE A 126 -4.67 -3.82 0.44
C ILE A 126 -3.30 -4.45 0.64
N ILE A 127 -2.33 -4.15 -0.23
CA ILE A 127 -1.04 -4.85 -0.22
C ILE A 127 -0.15 -4.34 0.93
N GLY A 128 -0.17 -3.04 1.22
CA GLY A 128 0.53 -2.49 2.38
C GLY A 128 0.06 -3.10 3.69
N ILE A 129 -1.26 -3.15 3.92
CA ILE A 129 -1.86 -3.83 5.08
C ILE A 129 -1.52 -5.33 5.10
N ALA A 130 -1.49 -6.00 3.95
CA ALA A 130 -1.13 -7.43 3.89
C ALA A 130 0.32 -7.67 4.36
N TYR A 131 1.28 -6.84 3.93
CA TYR A 131 2.65 -6.92 4.42
C TYR A 131 2.73 -6.69 5.93
N VAL A 132 2.05 -5.67 6.44
CA VAL A 132 2.03 -5.35 7.88
C VAL A 132 1.36 -6.45 8.69
N ALA A 133 0.22 -6.99 8.22
CA ALA A 133 -0.48 -8.07 8.90
C ALA A 133 0.36 -9.35 9.01
N ASN A 134 1.10 -9.68 7.94
CA ASN A 134 1.99 -10.84 7.96
C ASN A 134 3.24 -10.63 8.84
N ALA A 135 3.75 -9.38 8.93
CA ALA A 135 4.93 -9.06 9.72
C ALA A 135 4.63 -8.85 11.21
N TYR A 136 3.54 -8.18 11.52
CA TYR A 136 3.26 -7.64 12.86
C TYR A 136 1.86 -7.98 13.40
N GLY A 137 1.09 -8.81 12.70
CA GLY A 137 -0.24 -9.23 13.14
C GLY A 137 -1.23 -8.07 13.32
N SER A 138 -2.22 -8.28 14.19
CA SER A 138 -3.30 -7.32 14.46
C SER A 138 -2.82 -5.99 15.05
N GLN A 139 -1.78 -6.01 15.87
CA GLN A 139 -1.20 -4.78 16.44
C GLN A 139 -0.60 -3.88 15.35
N GLY A 140 0.15 -4.46 14.41
CA GLY A 140 0.65 -3.72 13.25
C GLY A 140 -0.47 -3.16 12.39
N VAL A 141 -1.54 -3.94 12.16
CA VAL A 141 -2.70 -3.50 11.39
C VAL A 141 -3.40 -2.30 12.05
N ALA A 142 -3.53 -2.28 13.37
CA ALA A 142 -4.14 -1.15 14.09
C ALA A 142 -3.37 0.16 13.90
N LEU A 143 -2.03 0.14 14.07
CA LEU A 143 -1.17 1.31 13.79
C LEU A 143 -1.20 1.71 12.31
N ALA A 144 -1.11 0.73 11.42
CA ALA A 144 -1.17 0.95 9.99
C ALA A 144 -2.51 1.52 9.53
N ALA A 145 -3.62 1.20 10.20
CA ALA A 145 -4.95 1.73 9.89
C ALA A 145 -4.99 3.25 9.98
N LEU A 146 -4.38 3.84 11.02
CA LEU A 146 -4.29 5.29 11.18
C LEU A 146 -3.48 5.92 10.02
N TYR A 147 -2.34 5.31 9.69
CA TYR A 147 -1.54 5.74 8.55
C TYR A 147 -2.34 5.67 7.23
N VAL A 148 -3.08 4.57 7.00
CA VAL A 148 -3.92 4.38 5.81
C VAL A 148 -5.02 5.43 5.71
N ALA A 149 -5.69 5.78 6.82
CA ALA A 149 -6.74 6.79 6.82
C ALA A 149 -6.23 8.14 6.29
N ILE A 150 -5.12 8.60 6.87
CA ILE A 150 -4.56 9.91 6.55
C ILE A 150 -3.92 9.91 5.16
N THR A 151 -3.14 8.87 4.83
CA THR A 151 -2.51 8.80 3.52
C THR A 151 -3.51 8.60 2.39
N THR A 152 -4.63 7.91 2.61
CA THR A 152 -5.72 7.82 1.62
C THR A 152 -6.28 9.21 1.28
N PHE A 153 -6.46 10.06 2.29
CA PHE A 153 -6.86 11.46 2.06
C PHE A 153 -5.82 12.20 1.22
N ILE A 154 -4.56 12.20 1.68
CA ILE A 154 -3.46 12.91 1.03
C ILE A 154 -3.27 12.44 -0.42
N TYR A 155 -3.27 11.13 -0.65
CA TYR A 155 -3.12 10.56 -1.99
C TYR A 155 -4.26 10.94 -2.94
N ASN A 156 -5.49 11.09 -2.45
CA ASN A 156 -6.60 11.55 -3.27
C ASN A 156 -6.45 13.02 -3.65
N VAL A 157 -6.01 13.88 -2.71
CA VAL A 157 -5.66 15.28 -2.99
C VAL A 157 -4.59 15.36 -4.06
N GLN A 158 -3.47 14.70 -3.84
CA GLN A 158 -2.31 14.69 -4.73
C GLN A 158 -2.67 14.16 -6.12
N ALA A 159 -3.50 13.10 -6.19
CA ALA A 159 -3.97 12.55 -7.45
C ALA A 159 -4.85 13.54 -8.24
N VAL A 160 -5.74 14.26 -7.57
CA VAL A 160 -6.53 15.33 -8.21
C VAL A 160 -5.62 16.44 -8.74
N ILE A 161 -4.62 16.86 -7.96
CA ILE A 161 -3.67 17.91 -8.37
C ILE A 161 -2.91 17.49 -9.63
N CYS A 162 -2.35 16.27 -9.68
CA CYS A 162 -1.52 15.86 -10.82
C CYS A 162 -2.33 15.45 -12.06
N LEU A 163 -3.57 14.95 -11.90
CA LEU A 163 -4.41 14.54 -13.02
C LEU A 163 -5.30 15.63 -13.58
N SER A 164 -5.49 16.75 -12.85
CA SER A 164 -6.33 17.85 -13.34
C SER A 164 -5.68 18.55 -14.54
N PRO A 165 -6.44 18.79 -15.62
CA PRO A 165 -5.96 19.63 -16.71
C PRO A 165 -5.53 21.01 -16.19
N LYS A 166 -4.42 21.53 -16.71
CA LYS A 166 -3.92 22.85 -16.30
C LYS A 166 -5.00 23.91 -16.53
N GLY A 167 -5.52 24.50 -15.45
CA GLY A 167 -6.52 25.56 -15.49
C GLY A 167 -7.99 25.16 -15.34
N ALA A 168 -8.32 23.88 -15.15
CA ALA A 168 -9.71 23.37 -15.26
C ALA A 168 -10.51 23.25 -13.95
N THR A 169 -9.92 23.34 -12.77
CA THR A 169 -10.64 23.15 -11.49
C THR A 169 -10.43 24.32 -10.54
N SER A 170 -11.52 24.92 -10.08
CA SER A 170 -11.43 25.86 -8.96
C SER A 170 -11.11 25.10 -7.67
N ALA A 171 -10.31 25.68 -6.79
CA ALA A 171 -9.96 25.11 -5.48
C ALA A 171 -11.21 24.69 -4.67
N SER A 172 -12.31 25.42 -4.83
CA SER A 172 -13.61 25.15 -4.19
C SER A 172 -14.25 23.84 -4.70
N GLN A 173 -14.20 23.56 -6.01
CA GLN A 173 -14.74 22.32 -6.58
C GLN A 173 -13.91 21.12 -6.17
N ALA A 174 -12.58 21.23 -6.15
CA ALA A 174 -11.69 20.19 -5.65
C ALA A 174 -11.95 19.89 -4.17
N ALA A 175 -12.11 20.90 -3.33
CA ALA A 175 -12.42 20.76 -1.91
C ALA A 175 -13.77 20.08 -1.67
N LYS A 176 -14.82 20.45 -2.42
CA LYS A 176 -16.15 19.82 -2.32
C LYS A 176 -16.15 18.36 -2.74
N MET A 177 -15.47 18.04 -3.84
CA MET A 177 -15.32 16.67 -4.31
C MET A 177 -14.56 15.83 -3.29
N MET A 178 -13.53 16.38 -2.66
CA MET A 178 -12.73 15.78 -1.62
C MET A 178 -13.52 15.50 -0.36
N GLY A 179 -14.26 16.47 0.16
CA GLY A 179 -15.13 16.32 1.33
C GLY A 179 -16.14 15.19 1.12
N ARG A 180 -16.77 15.13 -0.06
CA ARG A 180 -17.70 14.05 -0.41
C ARG A 180 -17.04 12.68 -0.50
N THR A 181 -15.80 12.60 -1.00
CA THR A 181 -15.05 11.34 -1.09
C THR A 181 -14.70 10.81 0.30
N LEU A 182 -14.30 11.69 1.22
CA LEU A 182 -13.92 11.32 2.59
C LEU A 182 -15.10 10.84 3.41
N THR A 183 -16.18 11.62 3.43
CA THR A 183 -17.39 11.30 4.23
C THR A 183 -18.12 10.04 3.76
N LYS A 184 -17.84 9.57 2.54
CA LYS A 184 -18.41 8.35 1.96
C LYS A 184 -17.43 7.19 1.87
N ASN A 185 -16.17 7.38 2.30
CA ASN A 185 -15.18 6.31 2.24
C ASN A 185 -15.37 5.33 3.41
N PRO A 186 -15.74 4.06 3.15
CA PRO A 186 -16.01 3.09 4.20
C PRO A 186 -14.80 2.79 5.09
N LEU A 187 -13.58 2.90 4.56
CA LEU A 187 -12.35 2.71 5.34
C LEU A 187 -12.18 3.82 6.37
N ILE A 188 -12.38 5.08 5.96
CA ILE A 188 -12.26 6.24 6.85
C ILE A 188 -13.35 6.18 7.93
N ILE A 189 -14.58 5.85 7.54
CA ILE A 189 -15.70 5.71 8.48
C ILE A 189 -15.37 4.64 9.53
N SER A 190 -14.90 3.47 9.12
CA SER A 190 -14.59 2.37 10.05
C SER A 190 -13.44 2.70 11.00
N ILE A 191 -12.40 3.40 10.51
CA ILE A 191 -11.27 3.82 11.33
C ILE A 191 -11.71 4.87 12.35
N VAL A 192 -12.49 5.87 11.94
CA VAL A 192 -13.02 6.91 12.84
C VAL A 192 -13.92 6.28 13.90
N LEU A 193 -14.82 5.38 13.51
CA LEU A 193 -15.66 4.64 14.46
C LEU A 193 -14.82 3.78 15.41
N GLY A 194 -13.84 3.03 14.91
CA GLY A 194 -12.94 2.23 15.74
C GLY A 194 -12.20 3.09 16.76
N MET A 195 -11.67 4.24 16.34
CA MET A 195 -11.01 5.19 17.24
C MET A 195 -11.95 5.80 18.29
N LEU A 196 -13.21 6.12 17.91
CA LEU A 196 -14.21 6.60 18.87
C LEU A 196 -14.51 5.54 19.93
N PHE A 197 -14.73 4.29 19.55
CA PHE A 197 -14.96 3.19 20.48
C PHE A 197 -13.76 2.95 21.40
N TYR A 198 -12.56 2.97 20.84
CA TYR A 198 -11.31 2.84 21.61
C TYR A 198 -11.14 3.98 22.63
N LEU A 199 -11.21 5.24 22.18
CA LEU A 199 -10.98 6.41 23.04
C LEU A 199 -12.05 6.57 24.15
N LEU A 200 -13.30 6.23 23.84
CA LEU A 200 -14.41 6.30 24.79
C LEU A 200 -14.57 5.02 25.62
N SER A 201 -13.68 4.02 25.40
CA SER A 201 -13.73 2.72 26.08
C SER A 201 -15.12 2.05 25.95
N ILE A 202 -15.78 2.22 24.79
CA ILE A 202 -17.12 1.65 24.57
C ILE A 202 -16.98 0.14 24.38
N PRO A 203 -17.62 -0.69 25.23
CA PRO A 203 -17.53 -2.13 25.09
C PRO A 203 -18.27 -2.60 23.83
N VAL A 204 -17.61 -3.39 22.98
CA VAL A 204 -18.23 -4.05 21.84
C VAL A 204 -18.60 -5.47 22.23
N PRO A 205 -19.87 -5.91 22.03
CA PRO A 205 -20.27 -7.27 22.34
C PRO A 205 -19.43 -8.32 21.62
N ASN A 206 -19.04 -9.40 22.33
CA ASN A 206 -18.18 -10.45 21.76
C ASN A 206 -18.72 -11.03 20.44
N VAL A 207 -20.05 -11.21 20.32
CA VAL A 207 -20.67 -11.68 19.07
C VAL A 207 -20.35 -10.79 17.88
N VAL A 208 -20.26 -9.45 18.07
CA VAL A 208 -19.94 -8.48 17.02
C VAL A 208 -18.44 -8.58 16.67
N ILE A 209 -17.59 -8.71 17.70
CA ILE A 209 -16.15 -8.91 17.51
C ILE A 209 -15.86 -10.21 16.76
N ASP A 210 -16.54 -11.32 17.13
CA ASP A 210 -16.35 -12.62 16.48
C ASP A 210 -16.79 -12.59 15.01
N ALA A 211 -17.95 -12.01 14.73
CA ALA A 211 -18.43 -11.81 13.36
C ALA A 211 -17.48 -10.91 12.55
N GLY A 212 -16.99 -9.83 13.17
CA GLY A 212 -15.98 -8.95 12.59
C GLY A 212 -14.66 -9.68 12.31
N ASN A 213 -14.23 -10.58 13.18
CA ASN A 213 -13.06 -11.43 12.99
C ASN A 213 -13.20 -12.39 11.80
N TYR A 214 -14.40 -12.97 11.55
CA TYR A 214 -14.64 -13.78 10.36
C TYR A 214 -14.48 -12.96 9.08
N LEU A 215 -15.05 -11.76 9.04
CA LEU A 215 -14.90 -10.84 7.91
C LEU A 215 -13.44 -10.40 7.74
N SER A 216 -12.75 -10.10 8.84
CA SER A 216 -11.33 -9.73 8.86
C SER A 216 -10.46 -10.81 8.23
N LYS A 217 -10.63 -12.06 8.63
CA LYS A 217 -9.86 -13.21 8.09
C LYS A 217 -10.07 -13.43 6.59
N MET A 218 -11.25 -13.10 6.07
CA MET A 218 -11.56 -13.20 4.64
C MET A 218 -10.94 -12.06 3.82
N THR A 219 -10.61 -10.92 4.45
CA THR A 219 -10.21 -9.69 3.76
C THR A 219 -8.99 -9.88 2.86
N LEU A 220 -7.86 -10.28 3.43
CA LEU A 220 -6.60 -10.38 2.69
C LEU A 220 -6.64 -11.47 1.61
N PRO A 221 -7.11 -12.71 1.90
CA PRO A 221 -7.20 -13.73 0.87
C PRO A 221 -8.05 -13.30 -0.33
N LEU A 222 -9.25 -12.76 -0.08
CA LEU A 222 -10.15 -12.32 -1.15
C LEU A 222 -9.59 -11.13 -1.93
N ALA A 223 -9.01 -10.15 -1.22
CA ALA A 223 -8.39 -8.98 -1.84
C ALA A 223 -7.24 -9.36 -2.77
N LEU A 224 -6.36 -10.25 -2.32
CA LEU A 224 -5.19 -10.68 -3.07
C LEU A 224 -5.57 -11.56 -4.28
N LEU A 225 -6.54 -12.47 -4.12
CA LEU A 225 -7.10 -13.24 -5.24
C LEU A 225 -7.69 -12.32 -6.31
N CYS A 226 -8.52 -11.35 -5.92
CA CYS A 226 -9.10 -10.39 -6.85
C CYS A 226 -8.02 -9.53 -7.51
N THR A 227 -7.01 -9.08 -6.75
CA THR A 227 -5.89 -8.30 -7.30
C THR A 227 -5.11 -9.13 -8.31
N GLY A 228 -4.75 -10.37 -7.98
CA GLY A 228 -4.06 -11.28 -8.89
C GLY A 228 -4.87 -11.54 -10.17
N GLY A 229 -6.16 -11.87 -10.02
CA GLY A 229 -7.06 -12.08 -11.16
C GLY A 229 -7.29 -10.85 -12.04
N SER A 230 -7.09 -9.64 -11.50
CA SER A 230 -7.18 -8.40 -12.28
C SER A 230 -5.93 -8.08 -13.09
N LEU A 231 -4.80 -8.79 -12.89
CA LEU A 231 -3.57 -8.55 -13.63
C LEU A 231 -3.71 -8.92 -15.11
N ASP A 232 -3.37 -7.98 -15.98
CA ASP A 232 -3.30 -8.17 -17.42
C ASP A 232 -1.85 -8.05 -17.90
N PHE A 233 -1.20 -9.19 -18.10
CA PHE A 233 0.19 -9.25 -18.55
C PHE A 233 0.40 -8.74 -19.98
N SER A 234 -0.66 -8.67 -20.81
CA SER A 234 -0.57 -8.12 -22.15
C SER A 234 -0.26 -6.62 -22.13
N LEU A 235 -0.76 -5.92 -21.13
CA LEU A 235 -0.52 -4.50 -20.94
C LEU A 235 0.93 -4.20 -20.56
N MET A 236 1.61 -5.10 -19.84
CA MET A 236 2.99 -4.90 -19.39
C MET A 236 4.00 -4.75 -20.55
N ARG A 237 3.62 -5.16 -21.75
CA ARG A 237 4.46 -5.05 -22.96
C ARG A 237 4.34 -3.70 -23.67
N LYS A 238 3.32 -2.89 -23.33
CA LYS A 238 3.07 -1.59 -23.92
C LYS A 238 3.77 -0.50 -23.09
N GLU A 239 4.21 0.56 -23.76
CA GLU A 239 4.78 1.77 -23.12
C GLU A 239 5.89 1.50 -22.07
N LYS A 240 6.95 0.81 -22.51
CA LYS A 240 8.00 0.32 -21.60
C LYS A 240 8.72 1.43 -20.81
N GLY A 241 9.18 2.50 -21.45
CA GLY A 241 9.98 3.55 -20.81
C GLY A 241 9.24 4.28 -19.67
N PRO A 242 8.09 4.92 -19.95
CA PRO A 242 7.32 5.65 -18.95
C PRO A 242 6.85 4.76 -17.77
N SER A 243 6.40 3.54 -18.06
CA SER A 243 5.96 2.59 -17.03
C SER A 243 7.10 2.16 -16.11
N TRP A 244 8.29 1.89 -16.65
CA TRP A 244 9.46 1.52 -15.86
C TRP A 244 9.95 2.68 -14.99
N PHE A 245 9.91 3.90 -15.51
CA PHE A 245 10.25 5.09 -14.73
C PHE A 245 9.34 5.22 -13.49
N ALA A 246 8.01 5.26 -13.68
CA ALA A 246 7.07 5.37 -12.58
C ALA A 246 7.19 4.19 -11.58
N SER A 247 7.39 2.98 -12.09
CA SER A 247 7.57 1.78 -11.26
C SER A 247 8.85 1.83 -10.43
N SER A 248 9.95 2.32 -10.98
CA SER A 248 11.21 2.49 -10.24
C SER A 248 11.08 3.54 -9.13
N TYR A 249 10.41 4.66 -9.42
CA TYR A 249 10.10 5.65 -8.38
C TYR A 249 9.27 5.04 -7.26
N LYS A 250 8.24 4.27 -7.60
CA LYS A 250 7.33 3.67 -6.62
C LYS A 250 7.99 2.57 -5.79
N LEU A 251 8.75 1.68 -6.41
CA LEU A 251 9.23 0.46 -5.76
C LEU A 251 10.64 0.57 -5.19
N ILE A 252 11.41 1.57 -5.60
CA ILE A 252 12.79 1.76 -5.14
C ILE A 252 12.95 3.13 -4.48
N VAL A 253 12.67 4.22 -5.21
CA VAL A 253 12.96 5.57 -4.71
C VAL A 253 12.10 5.92 -3.50
N ALA A 254 10.78 5.64 -3.55
CA ALA A 254 9.87 5.92 -2.45
C ALA A 254 10.24 5.17 -1.15
N PRO A 255 10.33 3.83 -1.15
CA PRO A 255 10.67 3.11 0.07
C PRO A 255 12.08 3.45 0.59
N VAL A 256 13.06 3.66 -0.29
CA VAL A 256 14.42 4.03 0.13
C VAL A 256 14.44 5.39 0.80
N LEU A 257 13.94 6.44 0.14
CA LEU A 257 13.99 7.80 0.67
C LEU A 257 13.16 7.95 1.96
N ILE A 258 11.94 7.40 1.98
CA ILE A 258 11.06 7.54 3.13
C ILE A 258 11.57 6.72 4.31
N THR A 259 12.07 5.50 4.08
CA THR A 259 12.61 4.65 5.17
C THR A 259 13.93 5.20 5.70
N LEU A 260 14.84 5.67 4.85
CA LEU A 260 16.08 6.31 5.29
C LEU A 260 15.79 7.58 6.09
N GLY A 261 14.86 8.44 5.62
CA GLY A 261 14.44 9.60 6.37
C GLY A 261 13.87 9.24 7.73
N ALA A 262 13.00 8.21 7.80
CA ALA A 262 12.46 7.70 9.05
C ALA A 262 13.56 7.19 10.01
N TYR A 263 14.53 6.48 9.47
CA TYR A 263 15.70 6.01 10.22
C TYR A 263 16.49 7.19 10.84
N PHE A 264 16.75 8.25 10.09
CA PHE A 264 17.46 9.43 10.61
C PHE A 264 16.66 10.24 11.62
N VAL A 265 15.33 10.24 11.53
CA VAL A 265 14.44 10.84 12.54
C VAL A 265 14.40 10.01 13.83
N GLY A 266 14.83 8.74 13.79
CA GLY A 266 14.94 7.89 14.97
C GLY A 266 13.91 6.75 15.04
N PHE A 267 13.03 6.58 14.04
CA PHE A 267 12.08 5.47 14.03
C PHE A 267 12.78 4.12 13.87
N ARG A 268 12.32 3.11 14.61
CA ARG A 268 12.85 1.74 14.63
C ARG A 268 11.70 0.74 14.80
N GLY A 269 12.00 -0.55 14.62
CA GLY A 269 11.07 -1.64 14.87
C GLY A 269 9.79 -1.52 14.04
N ILE A 270 8.64 -1.65 14.71
CA ILE A 270 7.32 -1.72 14.06
C ILE A 270 6.98 -0.45 13.26
N GLU A 271 7.32 0.74 13.76
CA GLU A 271 7.01 2.01 13.10
C GLU A 271 7.80 2.15 11.80
N LEU A 272 9.10 1.87 11.84
CA LEU A 272 9.96 1.89 10.66
C LEU A 272 9.52 0.84 9.64
N GLY A 273 9.18 -0.36 10.12
CA GLY A 273 8.67 -1.44 9.28
C GLY A 273 7.35 -1.08 8.60
N ILE A 274 6.41 -0.47 9.31
CA ILE A 274 5.15 -0.01 8.71
C ILE A 274 5.42 1.04 7.64
N LEU A 275 6.26 2.04 7.90
CA LEU A 275 6.63 3.06 6.90
C LEU A 275 7.24 2.41 5.66
N PHE A 276 8.14 1.45 5.85
CA PHE A 276 8.72 0.69 4.74
C PHE A 276 7.65 -0.07 3.95
N PHE A 277 6.84 -0.92 4.60
CA PHE A 277 5.85 -1.76 3.94
C PHE A 277 4.80 -0.95 3.18
N MET A 278 4.32 0.14 3.78
CA MET A 278 3.35 1.03 3.14
C MET A 278 3.90 1.65 1.87
N ASN A 279 5.18 2.07 1.90
CA ASN A 279 5.81 2.71 0.75
C ASN A 279 6.41 1.71 -0.25
N ALA A 280 6.78 0.49 0.15
CA ALA A 280 7.20 -0.59 -0.74
C ALA A 280 6.01 -1.29 -1.43
N SER A 281 4.77 -1.05 -1.00
CA SER A 281 3.58 -1.58 -1.67
C SER A 281 3.43 -1.02 -3.09
N PRO A 282 2.86 -1.79 -4.04
CA PRO A 282 2.71 -1.36 -5.44
C PRO A 282 1.75 -0.18 -5.59
N VAL A 283 1.55 0.27 -6.82
CA VAL A 283 0.60 1.35 -7.12
C VAL A 283 -0.83 0.89 -6.84
N ALA A 284 -1.63 1.78 -6.25
CA ALA A 284 -3.02 1.50 -5.92
C ALA A 284 -3.89 1.32 -7.17
N ALA A 285 -4.76 0.29 -7.18
CA ALA A 285 -5.70 0.04 -8.28
C ALA A 285 -6.64 1.25 -8.54
N ALA A 286 -6.93 2.04 -7.51
CA ALA A 286 -7.70 3.28 -7.64
C ALA A 286 -7.05 4.30 -8.61
N SER A 287 -5.75 4.19 -8.88
CA SER A 287 -5.04 5.06 -9.83
C SER A 287 -5.58 4.92 -11.26
N TYR A 288 -5.94 3.71 -11.67
CA TYR A 288 -6.57 3.46 -12.97
C TYR A 288 -7.91 4.17 -13.10
N VAL A 289 -8.77 4.02 -12.08
CA VAL A 289 -10.11 4.62 -12.07
C VAL A 289 -10.03 6.15 -12.13
N MET A 290 -9.10 6.73 -11.36
CA MET A 290 -8.89 8.19 -11.35
C MET A 290 -8.33 8.70 -12.68
N ALA A 291 -7.29 8.05 -13.21
CA ALA A 291 -6.73 8.41 -14.51
C ALA A 291 -7.83 8.39 -15.61
N ARG A 292 -8.63 7.31 -15.65
CA ARG A 292 -9.73 7.19 -16.61
C ARG A 292 -10.81 8.25 -16.44
N SER A 293 -11.23 8.52 -15.21
CA SER A 293 -12.31 9.49 -14.93
C SER A 293 -11.90 10.93 -15.17
N MET A 294 -10.62 11.23 -15.13
CA MET A 294 -10.05 12.57 -15.30
C MET A 294 -9.42 12.77 -16.69
N GLY A 295 -9.64 11.82 -17.64
CA GLY A 295 -9.17 11.93 -19.03
C GLY A 295 -7.70 11.64 -19.24
N GLY A 296 -7.02 11.04 -18.25
CA GLY A 296 -5.64 10.60 -18.37
C GLY A 296 -5.52 9.23 -19.09
N ASN A 297 -4.29 8.84 -19.41
CA ASN A 297 -3.96 7.57 -20.08
C ASN A 297 -4.22 6.38 -19.13
N ALA A 298 -5.42 5.80 -19.21
CA ALA A 298 -5.82 4.67 -18.38
C ALA A 298 -5.00 3.40 -18.69
N VAL A 299 -4.53 3.23 -19.93
CA VAL A 299 -3.70 2.08 -20.35
C VAL A 299 -2.34 2.15 -19.67
N LEU A 300 -1.71 3.34 -19.65
CA LEU A 300 -0.45 3.55 -18.94
C LEU A 300 -0.62 3.33 -17.42
N ALA A 301 -1.71 3.83 -16.82
CA ALA A 301 -2.01 3.61 -15.40
C ALA A 301 -2.15 2.10 -15.07
N ALA A 302 -2.89 1.34 -15.89
CA ALA A 302 -3.05 -0.10 -15.72
C ALA A 302 -1.72 -0.85 -15.86
N ASN A 303 -0.88 -0.44 -16.81
CA ASN A 303 0.44 -1.01 -17.05
C ASN A 303 1.37 -0.81 -15.84
N ILE A 304 1.40 0.40 -15.27
CA ILE A 304 2.19 0.72 -14.06
C ILE A 304 1.68 -0.10 -12.87
N ILE A 305 0.35 -0.23 -12.69
CA ILE A 305 -0.23 -1.05 -11.62
C ILE A 305 0.20 -2.51 -11.75
N ALA A 306 0.07 -3.11 -12.95
CA ALA A 306 0.45 -4.50 -13.19
C ALA A 306 1.95 -4.72 -12.95
N LEU A 307 2.80 -3.87 -13.51
CA LEU A 307 4.26 -3.95 -13.36
C LEU A 307 4.68 -3.82 -11.90
N THR A 308 4.16 -2.81 -11.20
CA THR A 308 4.50 -2.61 -9.79
C THR A 308 3.96 -3.73 -8.90
N THR A 309 2.79 -4.29 -9.19
CA THR A 309 2.23 -5.41 -8.41
C THR A 309 3.11 -6.66 -8.51
N VAL A 310 3.59 -6.98 -9.70
CA VAL A 310 4.50 -8.14 -9.89
C VAL A 310 5.86 -7.89 -9.25
N LEU A 311 6.45 -6.73 -9.48
CA LEU A 311 7.80 -6.43 -9.01
C LEU A 311 7.87 -6.11 -7.51
N SER A 312 6.78 -5.63 -6.90
CA SER A 312 6.77 -5.25 -5.48
C SER A 312 7.14 -6.40 -4.55
N THR A 313 6.80 -7.63 -4.90
CA THR A 313 7.16 -8.81 -4.11
C THR A 313 8.69 -8.94 -4.00
N VAL A 314 9.40 -8.78 -5.13
CA VAL A 314 10.86 -8.88 -5.17
C VAL A 314 11.51 -7.71 -4.44
N THR A 315 11.10 -6.48 -4.73
CA THR A 315 11.69 -5.27 -4.13
C THR A 315 11.41 -5.19 -2.62
N CYS A 316 10.21 -5.59 -2.18
CA CYS A 316 9.86 -5.65 -0.78
C CYS A 316 10.67 -6.74 -0.04
N THR A 317 10.78 -7.95 -0.62
CA THR A 317 11.61 -9.03 -0.07
C THR A 317 13.05 -8.57 0.15
N PHE A 318 13.65 -7.95 -0.86
CA PHE A 318 15.01 -7.43 -0.76
C PHE A 318 15.13 -6.36 0.35
N GLY A 319 14.19 -5.41 0.41
CA GLY A 319 14.21 -4.36 1.43
C GLY A 319 14.05 -4.91 2.85
N ILE A 320 13.20 -5.95 3.05
CA ILE A 320 13.06 -6.62 4.35
C ILE A 320 14.40 -7.26 4.76
N VAL A 321 15.06 -7.97 3.84
CA VAL A 321 16.38 -8.58 4.11
C VAL A 321 17.37 -7.52 4.57
N VAL A 322 17.45 -6.39 3.87
CA VAL A 322 18.34 -5.28 4.24
C VAL A 322 17.99 -4.74 5.63
N LEU A 323 16.73 -4.39 5.89
CA LEU A 323 16.33 -3.82 7.18
C LEU A 323 16.56 -4.80 8.35
N LYS A 324 16.32 -6.09 8.12
CA LYS A 324 16.54 -7.13 9.12
C LYS A 324 18.02 -7.37 9.36
N SER A 325 18.87 -7.31 8.31
CA SER A 325 20.33 -7.45 8.43
C SER A 325 20.97 -6.40 9.33
N TYR A 326 20.38 -5.20 9.33
CA TYR A 326 20.82 -4.10 10.19
C TYR A 326 20.08 -4.04 11.53
N GLY A 327 19.19 -5.02 11.84
CA GLY A 327 18.43 -5.06 13.09
C GLY A 327 17.46 -3.88 13.26
N LEU A 328 16.95 -3.34 12.16
CA LEU A 328 16.11 -2.13 12.16
C LEU A 328 14.62 -2.45 12.32
N ILE A 329 14.22 -3.68 11.94
CA ILE A 329 12.84 -4.20 12.04
C ILE A 329 12.82 -5.61 12.60
#